data_dd927408fbaa576e64545fc6442dc726
#
_entry.id   dd927408fbaa576e64545fc6442dc726
#
_cell.length_a   1.000
_cell.length_b   1.000
_cell.length_c   1.000
_cell.angle_alpha   90.00
_cell.angle_beta   90.00
_cell.angle_gamma   90.00
#
_symmetry.space_group_name_H-M   'P 1'
#
loop_
_entity.id
_entity.type
_entity.pdbx_description
1 polymer ?
#
loop_
_entity_poly.entity_id
_entity_poly.type
_entity_poly.pdbx_seq_one_letter_code
_entity_poly.pdbx_strand_id
1 'polypeptide(L)'
;MRFDVVTLFPGMFTGPLEESIIKRARERGIVSIYLHNLRDYATDRHRTTDDTPYGGGGGMVMKPEPIFAAVESILGGEEGVPVILLTPQGRLFTQEVAMELARHPRLVLICGRYEGVDERVREHLVTDEISIGDYVLSGGELAAMVVIDAVTRLLPGALGDPGAVFEDSHARGLLEYPHYTRPAVFRGWEVPEVLRSGDHAAIARWRREQALRRTWERRPDLLEKAQLTPEDRVFLERLREEKKR
;
A
#
# COMPACT_ATOMS: atom_id res chain seq x y z
N MET A 1 -13.00 -9.44 0.31
CA MET A 1 -12.18 -9.04 -0.84
C MET A 1 -11.26 -10.17 -1.26
N ARG A 2 -11.02 -10.35 -2.56
CA ARG A 2 -10.14 -11.41 -3.09
C ARG A 2 -8.90 -10.81 -3.76
N PHE A 3 -7.73 -11.35 -3.44
CA PHE A 3 -6.48 -11.07 -4.13
C PHE A 3 -6.00 -12.33 -4.85
N ASP A 4 -5.75 -12.22 -6.14
CA ASP A 4 -5.08 -13.23 -6.96
C ASP A 4 -3.69 -12.69 -7.32
N VAL A 5 -2.63 -13.37 -6.94
CA VAL A 5 -1.25 -12.92 -7.15
C VAL A 5 -0.55 -13.86 -8.12
N VAL A 6 -0.15 -13.36 -9.28
CA VAL A 6 0.63 -14.09 -10.29
C VAL A 6 2.11 -13.83 -10.02
N THR A 7 2.88 -14.87 -9.70
CA THR A 7 4.29 -14.75 -9.29
C THR A 7 5.09 -15.98 -9.73
N LEU A 8 6.41 -15.81 -9.88
CA LEU A 8 7.37 -16.90 -10.05
C LEU A 8 7.81 -17.53 -8.70
N PHE A 9 7.55 -16.82 -7.60
CA PHE A 9 8.06 -17.17 -6.27
C PHE A 9 6.97 -17.12 -5.19
N PRO A 10 5.97 -18.01 -5.25
CA PRO A 10 4.88 -18.02 -4.26
C PRO A 10 5.38 -18.20 -2.81
N GLY A 11 6.52 -18.88 -2.62
CA GLY A 11 7.14 -19.04 -1.30
C GLY A 11 7.59 -17.73 -0.62
N MET A 12 7.75 -16.62 -1.37
CA MET A 12 8.08 -15.33 -0.78
C MET A 12 6.94 -14.73 0.07
N PHE A 13 5.71 -15.19 -0.13
CA PHE A 13 4.53 -14.71 0.59
C PHE A 13 4.28 -15.43 1.92
N THR A 14 5.00 -16.53 2.16
CA THR A 14 4.92 -17.27 3.42
C THR A 14 5.47 -16.41 4.56
N GLY A 15 4.77 -16.37 5.66
CA GLY A 15 5.08 -15.53 6.82
C GLY A 15 4.34 -14.20 6.82
N PRO A 16 4.67 -13.19 5.97
CA PRO A 16 4.02 -11.88 6.02
C PRO A 16 2.49 -11.92 5.88
N LEU A 17 1.95 -12.82 5.06
CA LEU A 17 0.51 -12.97 4.88
C LEU A 17 -0.16 -13.94 5.89
N GLU A 18 0.62 -14.53 6.79
CA GLU A 18 0.17 -15.52 7.78
C GLU A 18 0.24 -15.00 9.22
N GLU A 19 0.55 -13.71 9.39
CA GLU A 19 0.70 -13.08 10.70
C GLU A 19 -0.23 -11.87 10.89
N SER A 20 -0.42 -11.50 12.15
CA SER A 20 -1.04 -10.26 12.62
C SER A 20 -2.42 -9.97 11.99
N ILE A 21 -2.59 -8.77 11.40
CA ILE A 21 -3.86 -8.26 10.87
C ILE A 21 -4.31 -9.07 9.66
N ILE A 22 -3.39 -9.40 8.72
CA ILE A 22 -3.74 -10.13 7.51
C ILE A 22 -4.22 -11.55 7.86
N LYS A 23 -3.53 -12.24 8.76
CA LYS A 23 -3.96 -13.56 9.25
C LYS A 23 -5.38 -13.50 9.78
N ARG A 24 -5.66 -12.56 10.70
CA ARG A 24 -6.99 -12.40 11.28
C ARG A 24 -8.07 -12.05 10.25
N ALA A 25 -7.73 -11.21 9.28
CA ALA A 25 -8.64 -10.86 8.19
C ALA A 25 -8.97 -12.08 7.30
N ARG A 26 -7.98 -12.94 7.04
CA ARG A 26 -8.18 -14.21 6.32
C ARG A 26 -9.05 -15.19 7.12
N GLU A 27 -8.75 -15.40 8.40
CA GLU A 27 -9.51 -16.27 9.30
C GLU A 27 -10.98 -15.84 9.45
N ARG A 28 -11.23 -14.52 9.38
CA ARG A 28 -12.59 -13.95 9.42
C ARG A 28 -13.29 -13.90 8.05
N GLY A 29 -12.63 -14.34 6.98
CA GLY A 29 -13.19 -14.30 5.63
C GLY A 29 -13.30 -12.89 5.04
N ILE A 30 -12.65 -11.87 5.63
CA ILE A 30 -12.63 -10.50 5.12
C ILE A 30 -11.81 -10.44 3.82
N VAL A 31 -10.67 -11.15 3.81
CA VAL A 31 -9.83 -11.30 2.62
C VAL A 31 -9.54 -12.77 2.32
N SER A 32 -9.41 -13.08 1.04
CA SER A 32 -8.84 -14.33 0.53
C SER A 32 -7.69 -14.01 -0.41
N ILE A 33 -6.58 -14.73 -0.27
CA ILE A 33 -5.36 -14.50 -1.05
C ILE A 33 -4.98 -15.80 -1.72
N TYR A 34 -4.91 -15.79 -3.05
CA TYR A 34 -4.55 -16.92 -3.89
C TYR A 34 -3.23 -16.62 -4.61
N LEU A 35 -2.27 -17.51 -4.46
CA LEU A 35 -0.96 -17.40 -5.10
C LEU A 35 -0.93 -18.33 -6.30
N HIS A 36 -0.68 -17.79 -7.47
CA HIS A 36 -0.62 -18.49 -8.74
C HIS A 36 0.84 -18.53 -9.21
N ASN A 37 1.43 -19.72 -9.24
CA ASN A 37 2.77 -19.87 -9.79
C ASN A 37 2.70 -19.78 -11.32
N LEU A 38 3.34 -18.74 -11.87
CA LEU A 38 3.34 -18.49 -13.31
C LEU A 38 3.86 -19.69 -14.13
N ARG A 39 4.77 -20.50 -13.56
CA ARG A 39 5.31 -21.70 -14.22
C ARG A 39 4.24 -22.76 -14.52
N ASP A 40 3.15 -22.77 -13.78
CA ASP A 40 2.05 -23.73 -13.99
C ASP A 40 1.21 -23.41 -15.23
N TYR A 41 1.37 -22.21 -15.79
CA TYR A 41 0.69 -21.73 -17.00
C TYR A 41 1.59 -21.75 -18.24
N ALA A 42 2.85 -22.15 -18.11
CA ALA A 42 3.73 -22.40 -19.24
C ALA A 42 3.45 -23.78 -19.86
N THR A 43 3.31 -23.84 -21.18
CA THR A 43 2.90 -25.06 -21.91
C THR A 43 4.06 -25.92 -22.38
N ASP A 44 5.28 -25.39 -22.38
CA ASP A 44 6.47 -26.08 -22.79
C ASP A 44 6.98 -27.04 -21.69
N ARG A 45 7.76 -28.06 -22.10
CA ARG A 45 8.32 -29.09 -21.20
C ARG A 45 9.15 -28.52 -20.04
N HIS A 46 9.81 -27.38 -20.29
CA HIS A 46 10.72 -26.75 -19.31
C HIS A 46 10.01 -25.69 -18.45
N ARG A 47 8.71 -25.44 -18.68
CA ARG A 47 7.90 -24.41 -17.99
C ARG A 47 8.58 -23.05 -18.06
N THR A 48 9.02 -22.66 -19.25
CA THR A 48 9.76 -21.44 -19.53
C THR A 48 8.85 -20.23 -19.45
N THR A 49 9.22 -19.25 -18.61
CA THR A 49 8.42 -18.04 -18.35
C THR A 49 9.10 -16.75 -18.79
N ASP A 50 10.33 -16.85 -19.27
CA ASP A 50 11.18 -15.72 -19.69
C ASP A 50 12.02 -16.10 -20.88
N ASP A 51 12.49 -15.07 -21.63
CA ASP A 51 13.37 -15.24 -22.79
C ASP A 51 14.24 -13.98 -22.97
N THR A 52 15.21 -14.04 -23.87
CA THR A 52 16.08 -12.90 -24.21
C THR A 52 15.28 -11.82 -24.92
N PRO A 53 15.57 -10.51 -24.65
CA PRO A 53 14.86 -9.41 -25.30
C PRO A 53 15.19 -9.31 -26.78
N TYR A 54 14.20 -8.97 -27.60
CA TYR A 54 14.44 -8.51 -28.97
C TYR A 54 15.27 -7.21 -28.96
N GLY A 55 16.12 -7.06 -29.93
CA GLY A 55 17.02 -5.90 -30.03
C GLY A 55 18.32 -6.05 -29.24
N GLY A 56 18.49 -7.16 -28.54
CA GLY A 56 19.69 -7.41 -27.72
C GLY A 56 19.62 -6.69 -26.37
N GLY A 57 20.72 -6.70 -25.63
CA GLY A 57 20.82 -6.21 -24.25
C GLY A 57 21.08 -7.34 -23.27
N GLY A 58 21.28 -6.99 -22.00
CA GLY A 58 21.41 -7.97 -20.91
C GLY A 58 20.07 -8.32 -20.27
N GLY A 59 20.05 -9.41 -19.51
CA GLY A 59 18.87 -9.83 -18.77
C GLY A 59 17.87 -10.65 -19.58
N MET A 60 16.71 -10.86 -18.99
CA MET A 60 15.60 -11.66 -19.51
C MET A 60 14.32 -10.85 -19.44
N VAL A 61 13.34 -11.14 -20.26
CA VAL A 61 12.00 -10.53 -20.25
C VAL A 61 10.98 -11.63 -20.02
N MET A 62 10.01 -11.39 -19.14
CA MET A 62 8.92 -12.34 -18.90
C MET A 62 8.03 -12.44 -20.13
N LYS A 63 7.79 -13.68 -20.57
CA LYS A 63 7.03 -14.01 -21.76
C LYS A 63 5.54 -13.66 -21.59
N PRO A 64 4.87 -13.19 -22.66
CA PRO A 64 3.46 -12.83 -22.59
C PRO A 64 2.56 -14.06 -22.44
N GLU A 65 2.84 -15.19 -23.11
CA GLU A 65 1.93 -16.34 -23.17
C GLU A 65 1.58 -16.90 -21.77
N PRO A 66 2.53 -17.17 -20.85
CA PRO A 66 2.19 -17.67 -19.52
C PRO A 66 1.39 -16.65 -18.69
N ILE A 67 1.66 -15.35 -18.87
CA ILE A 67 0.98 -14.29 -18.12
C ILE A 67 -0.45 -14.16 -18.59
N PHE A 68 -0.71 -14.13 -19.90
CA PHE A 68 -2.06 -14.13 -20.45
C PHE A 68 -2.84 -15.37 -20.01
N ALA A 69 -2.26 -16.56 -20.17
CA ALA A 69 -2.89 -17.82 -19.78
C ALA A 69 -3.25 -17.83 -18.28
N ALA A 70 -2.37 -17.31 -17.40
CA ALA A 70 -2.64 -17.21 -15.98
C ALA A 70 -3.82 -16.27 -15.69
N VAL A 71 -3.77 -15.05 -16.20
CA VAL A 71 -4.80 -14.04 -15.91
C VAL A 71 -6.16 -14.43 -16.50
N GLU A 72 -6.20 -14.91 -17.73
CA GLU A 72 -7.44 -15.38 -18.37
C GLU A 72 -8.06 -16.57 -17.61
N SER A 73 -7.23 -17.53 -17.18
CA SER A 73 -7.69 -18.66 -16.34
C SER A 73 -8.21 -18.18 -14.98
N ILE A 74 -7.53 -17.23 -14.33
CA ILE A 74 -7.92 -16.66 -13.04
C ILE A 74 -9.25 -15.91 -13.16
N LEU A 75 -9.42 -15.12 -14.20
CA LEU A 75 -10.63 -14.32 -14.41
C LEU A 75 -11.82 -15.19 -14.82
N GLY A 76 -11.60 -16.25 -15.64
CA GLY A 76 -12.65 -17.14 -16.09
C GLY A 76 -13.80 -16.45 -16.83
N GLY A 77 -13.51 -15.31 -17.49
CA GLY A 77 -14.49 -14.48 -18.17
C GLY A 77 -15.15 -13.40 -17.32
N GLU A 78 -14.73 -13.22 -16.05
CA GLU A 78 -15.19 -12.13 -15.20
C GLU A 78 -14.62 -10.80 -15.71
N GLU A 79 -15.49 -9.83 -15.97
CA GLU A 79 -15.13 -8.51 -16.47
C GLU A 79 -15.02 -7.48 -15.34
N GLY A 80 -14.27 -6.39 -15.57
CA GLY A 80 -14.18 -5.27 -14.65
C GLY A 80 -13.31 -5.52 -13.42
N VAL A 81 -12.59 -6.64 -13.35
CA VAL A 81 -11.59 -6.91 -12.29
C VAL A 81 -10.29 -6.19 -12.64
N PRO A 82 -9.76 -5.32 -11.77
CA PRO A 82 -8.47 -4.69 -12.02
C PRO A 82 -7.35 -5.73 -12.11
N VAL A 83 -6.58 -5.66 -13.19
CA VAL A 83 -5.35 -6.42 -13.42
C VAL A 83 -4.17 -5.47 -13.29
N ILE A 84 -3.43 -5.57 -12.21
CA ILE A 84 -2.44 -4.59 -11.79
C ILE A 84 -1.04 -5.17 -11.96
N LEU A 85 -0.20 -4.53 -12.77
CA LEU A 85 1.22 -4.83 -12.86
C LEU A 85 2.00 -4.03 -11.81
N LEU A 86 2.79 -4.73 -10.98
CA LEU A 86 3.69 -4.09 -10.03
C LEU A 86 5.03 -3.81 -10.73
N THR A 87 5.30 -2.53 -10.95
CA THR A 87 6.43 -2.05 -11.76
C THR A 87 6.89 -0.67 -11.28
N PRO A 88 8.20 -0.36 -11.32
CA PRO A 88 8.69 0.98 -11.00
C PRO A 88 8.21 2.07 -11.99
N GLN A 89 7.65 1.71 -13.14
CA GLN A 89 7.11 2.64 -14.14
C GLN A 89 5.64 3.02 -13.88
N GLY A 90 4.97 2.37 -12.91
CA GLY A 90 3.58 2.62 -12.59
C GLY A 90 3.34 3.92 -11.82
N ARG A 91 2.07 4.28 -11.67
CA ARG A 91 1.67 5.38 -10.79
C ARG A 91 2.06 5.08 -9.34
N LEU A 92 2.41 6.12 -8.58
CA LEU A 92 2.84 5.95 -7.19
C LEU A 92 1.68 5.44 -6.31
N PHE A 93 1.93 4.35 -5.58
CA PHE A 93 1.01 3.82 -4.58
C PHE A 93 0.94 4.76 -3.38
N THR A 94 -0.21 5.36 -3.15
CA THR A 94 -0.51 6.26 -2.03
C THR A 94 -1.68 5.70 -1.22
N GLN A 95 -1.97 6.31 -0.07
CA GLN A 95 -3.15 5.97 0.72
C GLN A 95 -4.45 6.16 -0.09
N GLU A 96 -4.51 7.18 -0.96
CA GLU A 96 -5.66 7.41 -1.85
C GLU A 96 -5.84 6.26 -2.84
N VAL A 97 -4.75 5.77 -3.44
CA VAL A 97 -4.77 4.60 -4.32
C VAL A 97 -5.19 3.35 -3.56
N ALA A 98 -4.71 3.15 -2.33
CA ALA A 98 -5.16 2.04 -1.50
C ALA A 98 -6.66 2.11 -1.21
N MET A 99 -7.20 3.30 -0.92
CA MET A 99 -8.64 3.53 -0.72
C MET A 99 -9.46 3.29 -1.99
N GLU A 100 -8.92 3.65 -3.16
CA GLU A 100 -9.52 3.33 -4.47
C GLU A 100 -9.61 1.81 -4.66
N LEU A 101 -8.49 1.11 -4.48
CA LEU A 101 -8.42 -0.35 -4.66
C LEU A 101 -9.30 -1.11 -3.65
N ALA A 102 -9.45 -0.61 -2.43
CA ALA A 102 -10.30 -1.23 -1.40
C ALA A 102 -11.80 -1.26 -1.77
N ARG A 103 -12.24 -0.52 -2.79
CA ARG A 103 -13.62 -0.52 -3.28
C ARG A 103 -13.93 -1.70 -4.20
N HIS A 104 -12.90 -2.37 -4.72
CA HIS A 104 -13.08 -3.52 -5.60
C HIS A 104 -13.25 -4.80 -4.79
N PRO A 105 -14.14 -5.70 -5.19
CA PRO A 105 -14.30 -6.99 -4.52
C PRO A 105 -13.13 -7.94 -4.80
N ARG A 106 -12.40 -7.71 -5.89
CA ARG A 106 -11.32 -8.56 -6.38
C ARG A 106 -10.23 -7.75 -7.08
N LEU A 107 -8.96 -8.16 -6.91
CA LEU A 107 -7.80 -7.63 -7.62
C LEU A 107 -6.93 -8.79 -8.12
N VAL A 108 -6.37 -8.64 -9.32
CA VAL A 108 -5.29 -9.49 -9.82
C VAL A 108 -4.00 -8.69 -9.79
N LEU A 109 -2.96 -9.18 -9.11
CA LEU A 109 -1.64 -8.55 -8.99
C LEU A 109 -0.62 -9.37 -9.76
N ILE A 110 0.08 -8.75 -10.72
CA ILE A 110 1.15 -9.37 -11.49
C ILE A 110 2.48 -8.91 -10.94
N CYS A 111 3.31 -9.85 -10.48
CA CYS A 111 4.65 -9.58 -10.00
C CYS A 111 5.65 -9.68 -11.17
N GLY A 112 6.12 -8.55 -11.67
CA GLY A 112 7.19 -8.50 -12.67
C GLY A 112 8.52 -8.98 -12.09
N ARG A 113 9.38 -9.54 -12.94
CA ARG A 113 10.75 -9.98 -12.63
C ARG A 113 11.69 -9.66 -13.78
N TYR A 114 13.00 -9.78 -13.55
CA TYR A 114 14.05 -9.56 -14.55
C TYR A 114 14.02 -8.11 -15.08
N GLU A 115 14.08 -7.93 -16.41
CA GLU A 115 13.95 -6.62 -17.07
C GLU A 115 12.47 -6.14 -17.15
N GLY A 116 11.55 -6.96 -16.70
CA GLY A 116 10.10 -6.70 -16.70
C GLY A 116 9.32 -7.72 -17.52
N VAL A 117 8.10 -7.35 -17.87
CA VAL A 117 7.20 -8.16 -18.69
C VAL A 117 7.27 -7.69 -20.14
N ASP A 118 6.94 -8.60 -21.08
CA ASP A 118 6.72 -8.24 -22.49
C ASP A 118 5.69 -7.11 -22.60
N GLU A 119 5.97 -6.10 -23.44
CA GLU A 119 5.14 -4.89 -23.56
C GLU A 119 3.69 -5.20 -23.95
N ARG A 120 3.45 -6.26 -24.70
CA ARG A 120 2.10 -6.71 -25.07
C ARG A 120 1.22 -7.06 -23.85
N VAL A 121 1.83 -7.45 -22.71
CA VAL A 121 1.12 -7.65 -21.43
C VAL A 121 0.59 -6.31 -20.93
N ARG A 122 1.38 -5.25 -21.01
CA ARG A 122 0.96 -3.91 -20.58
C ARG A 122 -0.12 -3.34 -21.47
N GLU A 123 0.05 -3.45 -22.79
CA GLU A 123 -0.84 -2.85 -23.77
C GLU A 123 -2.21 -3.54 -23.86
N HIS A 124 -2.28 -4.86 -23.59
CA HIS A 124 -3.48 -5.64 -23.92
C HIS A 124 -4.11 -6.40 -22.75
N LEU A 125 -3.45 -6.48 -21.59
CA LEU A 125 -3.94 -7.26 -20.45
C LEU A 125 -4.07 -6.43 -19.16
N VAL A 126 -3.08 -5.56 -18.91
CA VAL A 126 -2.99 -4.78 -17.67
C VAL A 126 -3.97 -3.60 -17.71
N THR A 127 -4.71 -3.39 -16.62
CA THR A 127 -5.64 -2.25 -16.48
C THR A 127 -5.05 -1.12 -15.66
N ASP A 128 -4.01 -1.39 -14.87
CA ASP A 128 -3.33 -0.41 -14.01
C ASP A 128 -1.88 -0.85 -13.74
N GLU A 129 -0.98 0.12 -13.57
CA GLU A 129 0.41 -0.10 -13.22
C GLU A 129 0.75 0.67 -11.95
N ILE A 130 1.34 -0.02 -10.95
CA ILE A 130 1.60 0.56 -9.63
C ILE A 130 3.07 0.41 -9.25
N SER A 131 3.67 1.52 -8.82
CA SER A 131 4.99 1.62 -8.20
C SER A 131 4.84 1.91 -6.70
N ILE A 132 5.63 1.27 -5.85
CA ILE A 132 5.65 1.56 -4.41
C ILE A 132 6.73 2.59 -4.01
N GLY A 133 7.42 3.20 -4.96
CA GLY A 133 8.43 4.23 -4.72
C GLY A 133 9.51 4.30 -5.79
N ASP A 134 10.31 5.35 -5.75
CA ASP A 134 11.39 5.64 -6.71
C ASP A 134 12.65 4.81 -6.41
N TYR A 135 12.52 3.51 -6.46
CA TYR A 135 13.61 2.53 -6.31
C TYR A 135 13.26 1.23 -7.03
N VAL A 136 14.29 0.46 -7.38
CA VAL A 136 14.13 -0.80 -8.09
C VAL A 136 14.28 -1.97 -7.14
N LEU A 137 13.32 -2.88 -7.21
CA LEU A 137 13.34 -4.17 -6.51
C LEU A 137 13.69 -5.30 -7.47
N SER A 138 14.11 -6.44 -6.94
CA SER A 138 14.37 -7.64 -7.73
C SER A 138 13.10 -8.29 -8.33
N GLY A 139 11.91 -7.84 -7.90
CA GLY A 139 10.61 -8.31 -8.40
C GLY A 139 9.43 -7.66 -7.69
N GLY A 140 8.23 -7.90 -8.19
CA GLY A 140 7.00 -7.30 -7.71
C GLY A 140 6.41 -7.90 -6.43
N GLU A 141 6.96 -8.98 -5.90
CA GLU A 141 6.37 -9.72 -4.78
C GLU A 141 6.29 -8.88 -3.49
N LEU A 142 7.35 -8.14 -3.16
CA LEU A 142 7.32 -7.23 -1.99
C LEU A 142 6.31 -6.10 -2.19
N ALA A 143 6.23 -5.55 -3.40
CA ALA A 143 5.24 -4.54 -3.75
C ALA A 143 3.80 -5.09 -3.64
N ALA A 144 3.56 -6.33 -4.09
CA ALA A 144 2.27 -7.01 -3.91
C ALA A 144 1.89 -7.14 -2.44
N MET A 145 2.83 -7.52 -1.57
CA MET A 145 2.60 -7.60 -0.12
C MET A 145 2.25 -6.24 0.49
N VAL A 146 2.94 -5.17 0.07
CA VAL A 146 2.63 -3.79 0.51
C VAL A 146 1.21 -3.39 0.10
N VAL A 147 0.82 -3.66 -1.14
CA VAL A 147 -0.54 -3.36 -1.64
C VAL A 147 -1.58 -4.16 -0.87
N ILE A 148 -1.37 -5.46 -0.68
CA ILE A 148 -2.30 -6.35 0.06
C ILE A 148 -2.46 -5.86 1.51
N ASP A 149 -1.37 -5.52 2.20
CA ASP A 149 -1.43 -5.05 3.58
C ASP A 149 -2.19 -3.73 3.68
N ALA A 150 -1.80 -2.73 2.91
CA ALA A 150 -2.40 -1.40 2.94
C ALA A 150 -3.90 -1.42 2.58
N VAL A 151 -4.30 -2.21 1.59
CA VAL A 151 -5.70 -2.37 1.19
C VAL A 151 -6.49 -3.14 2.25
N THR A 152 -5.93 -4.23 2.79
CA THR A 152 -6.61 -5.06 3.81
C THR A 152 -6.96 -4.25 5.04
N ARG A 153 -6.08 -3.36 5.52
CA ARG A 153 -6.32 -2.49 6.67
C ARG A 153 -7.54 -1.58 6.51
N LEU A 154 -7.90 -1.23 5.27
CA LEU A 154 -9.02 -0.35 4.94
C LEU A 154 -10.37 -1.07 4.91
N LEU A 155 -10.37 -2.40 4.90
CA LEU A 155 -11.61 -3.17 4.80
C LEU A 155 -12.36 -3.19 6.14
N PRO A 156 -13.70 -3.07 6.12
CA PRO A 156 -14.50 -3.14 7.34
C PRO A 156 -14.22 -4.41 8.15
N GLY A 157 -13.95 -4.25 9.44
CA GLY A 157 -13.68 -5.36 10.36
C GLY A 157 -12.25 -5.92 10.33
N ALA A 158 -11.37 -5.44 9.46
CA ALA A 158 -9.96 -5.86 9.44
C ALA A 158 -9.20 -5.37 10.68
N LEU A 159 -9.43 -4.12 11.09
CA LEU A 159 -8.88 -3.55 12.33
C LEU A 159 -9.87 -3.70 13.50
N GLY A 160 -9.31 -3.75 14.72
CA GLY A 160 -10.11 -3.83 15.95
C GLY A 160 -10.86 -2.53 16.25
N ASP A 161 -10.28 -1.39 15.90
CA ASP A 161 -10.90 -0.07 15.99
C ASP A 161 -11.21 0.47 14.60
N PRO A 162 -12.49 0.57 14.21
CA PRO A 162 -12.87 1.12 12.91
C PRO A 162 -12.47 2.60 12.71
N GLY A 163 -12.25 3.34 13.80
CA GLY A 163 -11.84 4.74 13.78
C GLY A 163 -10.36 4.94 13.45
N ALA A 164 -9.52 3.95 13.75
CA ALA A 164 -8.07 4.05 13.60
C ALA A 164 -7.65 4.40 12.16
N VAL A 165 -8.32 3.85 11.15
CA VAL A 165 -8.02 4.11 9.73
C VAL A 165 -8.12 5.59 9.37
N PHE A 166 -9.03 6.34 10.01
CA PHE A 166 -9.24 7.76 9.73
C PHE A 166 -8.27 8.68 10.46
N GLU A 167 -7.58 8.18 11.48
CA GLU A 167 -6.59 8.93 12.26
C GLU A 167 -5.15 8.64 11.84
N ASP A 168 -4.93 7.56 11.07
CA ASP A 168 -3.60 7.22 10.53
C ASP A 168 -3.01 8.34 9.66
N SER A 169 -1.68 8.41 9.58
CA SER A 169 -0.97 9.29 8.66
C SER A 169 -1.49 9.11 7.23
N HIS A 170 -1.64 10.22 6.52
CA HIS A 170 -2.17 10.31 5.15
C HIS A 170 -3.68 10.12 4.98
N ALA A 171 -4.40 9.55 5.95
CA ALA A 171 -5.84 9.32 5.84
C ALA A 171 -6.66 10.60 5.63
N ARG A 172 -6.24 11.71 6.25
CA ARG A 172 -6.83 13.05 6.11
C ARG A 172 -5.85 14.09 5.55
N GLY A 173 -4.83 13.64 4.83
CA GLY A 173 -3.81 14.51 4.23
C GLY A 173 -2.80 15.10 5.22
N LEU A 174 -2.73 14.61 6.44
CA LEU A 174 -1.75 15.01 7.45
C LEU A 174 -0.96 13.80 7.95
N LEU A 175 0.19 14.07 8.56
CA LEU A 175 0.87 13.08 9.40
C LEU A 175 0.17 13.00 10.76
N GLU A 176 0.20 11.82 11.35
CA GLU A 176 -0.38 11.54 12.66
C GLU A 176 0.36 12.27 13.80
N TYR A 177 -0.37 12.59 14.86
CA TYR A 177 0.18 13.16 16.10
C TYR A 177 1.05 12.15 16.86
N PRO A 178 1.91 12.60 17.83
CA PRO A 178 2.72 11.69 18.62
C PRO A 178 1.88 10.91 19.64
N HIS A 179 2.14 9.60 19.75
CA HIS A 179 1.54 8.73 20.72
C HIS A 179 2.42 8.52 21.93
N TYR A 180 1.79 8.46 23.10
CA TYR A 180 2.43 8.15 24.38
C TYR A 180 1.69 7.01 25.07
N THR A 181 2.44 6.16 25.78
CA THR A 181 1.90 5.08 26.60
C THR A 181 2.54 5.09 27.99
N ARG A 182 2.12 4.20 28.88
CA ARG A 182 2.70 4.01 30.20
C ARG A 182 4.16 3.53 30.14
N PRO A 183 5.01 3.95 31.08
CA PRO A 183 4.76 4.81 32.25
C PRO A 183 4.65 6.30 31.92
N ALA A 184 4.01 7.09 32.81
CA ALA A 184 3.85 8.55 32.62
C ALA A 184 5.16 9.33 32.62
N VAL A 185 6.19 8.80 33.27
CA VAL A 185 7.56 9.33 33.27
C VAL A 185 8.52 8.19 32.95
N PHE A 186 9.38 8.40 31.97
CA PHE A 186 10.43 7.45 31.60
C PHE A 186 11.76 8.18 31.43
N ARG A 187 12.75 7.87 32.28
CA ARG A 187 14.09 8.50 32.31
C ARG A 187 14.06 10.04 32.46
N GLY A 188 13.06 10.56 33.17
CA GLY A 188 12.85 12.00 33.34
C GLY A 188 12.06 12.67 32.20
N TRP A 189 11.70 11.96 31.15
CA TRP A 189 10.80 12.44 30.09
C TRP A 189 9.34 12.16 30.46
N GLU A 190 8.53 13.18 30.41
CA GLU A 190 7.13 13.11 30.83
C GLU A 190 6.17 13.03 29.64
N VAL A 191 5.06 12.32 29.83
CA VAL A 191 3.89 12.41 28.94
C VAL A 191 3.26 13.79 29.12
N PRO A 192 2.94 14.52 28.03
CA PRO A 192 2.27 15.81 28.09
C PRO A 192 1.05 15.79 29.02
N GLU A 193 0.95 16.79 29.93
CA GLU A 193 -0.09 16.86 30.94
C GLU A 193 -1.51 16.85 30.35
N VAL A 194 -1.71 17.51 29.18
CA VAL A 194 -2.99 17.52 28.48
C VAL A 194 -3.50 16.12 28.16
N LEU A 195 -2.62 15.15 27.87
CA LEU A 195 -2.99 13.76 27.57
C LEU A 195 -3.41 12.98 28.84
N ARG A 196 -3.10 13.52 30.01
CA ARG A 196 -3.40 12.94 31.32
C ARG A 196 -4.59 13.64 32.01
N SER A 197 -5.08 14.76 31.44
CA SER A 197 -6.08 15.63 32.07
C SER A 197 -7.50 15.05 32.09
N GLY A 198 -7.82 14.12 31.17
CA GLY A 198 -9.20 13.65 30.96
C GLY A 198 -10.08 14.65 30.20
N ASP A 199 -9.58 15.83 29.83
CA ASP A 199 -10.28 16.80 29.00
C ASP A 199 -10.20 16.40 27.53
N HIS A 200 -11.23 15.70 27.04
CA HIS A 200 -11.28 15.20 25.68
C HIS A 200 -11.19 16.31 24.61
N ALA A 201 -11.73 17.51 24.90
CA ALA A 201 -11.68 18.63 23.96
C ALA A 201 -10.27 19.18 23.84
N ALA A 202 -9.59 19.37 24.98
CA ALA A 202 -8.19 19.81 25.01
C ALA A 202 -7.26 18.77 24.37
N ILE A 203 -7.48 17.47 24.62
CA ILE A 203 -6.73 16.37 24.00
C ILE A 203 -6.91 16.38 22.48
N ALA A 204 -8.14 16.51 21.98
CA ALA A 204 -8.41 16.54 20.54
C ALA A 204 -7.73 17.72 19.86
N ARG A 205 -7.80 18.91 20.47
CA ARG A 205 -7.11 20.10 19.97
C ARG A 205 -5.60 19.91 19.93
N TRP A 206 -5.01 19.42 21.02
CA TRP A 206 -3.58 19.15 21.11
C TRP A 206 -3.14 18.15 20.02
N ARG A 207 -3.87 17.06 19.83
CA ARG A 207 -3.60 16.07 18.77
C ARG A 207 -3.60 16.71 17.38
N ARG A 208 -4.60 17.57 17.09
CA ARG A 208 -4.69 18.28 15.82
C ARG A 208 -3.51 19.23 15.61
N GLU A 209 -3.16 20.00 16.62
CA GLU A 209 -2.00 20.92 16.58
C GLU A 209 -0.68 20.16 16.38
N GLN A 210 -0.50 19.02 17.05
CA GLN A 210 0.70 18.18 16.87
C GLN A 210 0.76 17.54 15.47
N ALA A 211 -0.35 17.10 14.92
CA ALA A 211 -0.42 16.60 13.55
C ALA A 211 -0.03 17.68 12.53
N LEU A 212 -0.56 18.90 12.67
CA LEU A 212 -0.22 20.05 11.84
C LEU A 212 1.26 20.43 11.95
N ARG A 213 1.79 20.54 13.17
CA ARG A 213 3.22 20.86 13.43
C ARG A 213 4.11 19.80 12.77
N ARG A 214 3.85 18.52 13.00
CA ARG A 214 4.64 17.41 12.45
C ARG A 214 4.58 17.39 10.92
N THR A 215 3.42 17.65 10.33
CA THR A 215 3.25 17.72 8.89
C THR A 215 4.03 18.89 8.31
N TRP A 216 3.93 20.08 8.93
CA TRP A 216 4.67 21.26 8.51
C TRP A 216 6.19 21.08 8.56
N GLU A 217 6.70 20.39 9.60
CA GLU A 217 8.13 20.15 9.77
C GLU A 217 8.69 19.08 8.84
N ARG A 218 7.92 18.03 8.54
CA ARG A 218 8.42 16.82 7.86
C ARG A 218 7.91 16.64 6.45
N ARG A 219 6.69 17.03 6.19
CA ARG A 219 5.99 16.85 4.92
C ARG A 219 5.12 18.06 4.60
N PRO A 220 5.72 19.26 4.41
CA PRO A 220 4.98 20.50 4.11
C PRO A 220 4.16 20.40 2.81
N ASP A 221 4.58 19.57 1.86
CA ASP A 221 3.86 19.27 0.63
C ASP A 221 2.43 18.75 0.87
N LEU A 222 2.20 18.01 1.95
CA LEU A 222 0.88 17.49 2.30
C LEU A 222 -0.11 18.62 2.70
N LEU A 223 0.39 19.71 3.28
CA LEU A 223 -0.46 20.84 3.70
C LEU A 223 -1.14 21.54 2.52
N GLU A 224 -0.57 21.46 1.31
CA GLU A 224 -1.15 22.04 0.10
C GLU A 224 -2.45 21.35 -0.31
N LYS A 225 -2.57 20.06 0.02
CA LYS A 225 -3.73 19.21 -0.32
C LYS A 225 -4.65 18.93 0.87
N ALA A 226 -4.19 19.21 2.10
CA ALA A 226 -4.94 18.92 3.31
C ALA A 226 -6.18 19.83 3.46
N GLN A 227 -7.25 19.26 4.00
CA GLN A 227 -8.43 20.01 4.40
C GLN A 227 -8.14 20.74 5.74
N LEU A 228 -7.79 22.02 5.64
CA LEU A 228 -7.44 22.88 6.78
C LEU A 228 -8.64 23.75 7.19
N THR A 229 -8.96 23.73 8.49
CA THR A 229 -9.94 24.66 9.10
C THR A 229 -9.35 26.07 9.24
N PRO A 230 -10.15 27.11 9.50
CA PRO A 230 -9.63 28.44 9.84
C PRO A 230 -8.67 28.42 11.03
N GLU A 231 -8.97 27.64 12.06
CA GLU A 231 -8.13 27.48 13.26
C GLU A 231 -6.78 26.86 12.93
N ASP A 232 -6.77 25.86 12.05
CA ASP A 232 -5.53 25.22 11.57
C ASP A 232 -4.61 26.22 10.87
N ARG A 233 -5.19 27.11 10.05
CA ARG A 233 -4.42 28.14 9.33
C ARG A 233 -3.80 29.14 10.30
N VAL A 234 -4.55 29.60 11.29
CA VAL A 234 -4.04 30.50 12.34
C VAL A 234 -2.91 29.82 13.13
N PHE A 235 -3.05 28.52 13.44
CA PHE A 235 -2.00 27.78 14.12
C PHE A 235 -0.73 27.67 13.26
N LEU A 236 -0.85 27.35 11.97
CA LEU A 236 0.30 27.26 11.05
C LEU A 236 0.98 28.61 10.84
N GLU A 237 0.24 29.72 10.82
CA GLU A 237 0.82 31.08 10.77
C GLU A 237 1.68 31.37 12.00
N ARG A 238 1.19 31.05 13.20
CA ARG A 238 1.99 31.16 14.44
C ARG A 238 3.29 30.36 14.38
N LEU A 239 3.25 29.11 13.89
CA LEU A 239 4.44 28.29 13.73
C LEU A 239 5.47 28.90 12.76
N ARG A 240 5.00 29.53 11.69
CA ARG A 240 5.85 30.23 10.72
C ARG A 240 6.54 31.44 11.34
N GLU A 241 5.84 32.18 12.21
CA GLU A 241 6.39 33.33 12.92
C GLU A 241 7.41 32.92 13.99
N GLU A 242 7.13 31.86 14.75
CA GLU A 242 8.06 31.28 15.74
C GLU A 242 9.41 30.88 15.10
N LYS A 243 9.40 30.33 13.88
CA LYS A 243 10.63 29.93 13.15
C LYS A 243 11.44 31.09 12.60
N LYS A 244 10.84 32.27 12.43
CA LYS A 244 11.54 33.47 11.93
C LYS A 244 12.28 34.25 13.02
N ARG A 245 12.04 33.92 14.30
CA ARG A 245 12.72 34.51 15.47
C ARG A 245 13.88 33.63 15.89
#